data_7494e9c53e00c1dc46a3cbaa0fc5c79b
#
_entry.id   7494e9c53e00c1dc46a3cbaa0fc5c79b
#
_cell.length_a   1.000
_cell.length_b   1.000
_cell.length_c   1.000
_cell.angle_alpha   90.00
_cell.angle_beta   90.00
_cell.angle_gamma   90.00
#
_symmetry.space_group_name_H-M   'P 1'
#
loop_
_entity.id
_entity.type
_entity.pdbx_description
1 polymer ?
#
loop_
_entity_poly.entity_id
_entity_poly.type
_entity_poly.pdbx_seq_one_letter_code
_entity_poly.pdbx_strand_id
1 'polypeptide(L)'
;MLKFSLFGIPVGVHVTFLFIALIGASTYSGVDIALWTAAAFLSILLHEMGHALLARSFGASNVNVSLYGLGGVTNFSHTSALTHARSFLISAAGSATGILAGGALFLIVRADVISGVSHKADVFIDSFIFTALVWGVLNWVPIVPLDGGHMVKHFVAMFNEERAPLIGQIVTWLTVLVIVPLAIQNGYDFAAIIVVVFAFSGLREYRAKAKPRPIRPVEPAEPADPPFPI
;
A
#
# COMPACT_ATOMS: atom_id res chain seq x y z
N MET A 1 -16.49 -7.15 8.58
CA MET A 1 -15.04 -7.09 8.57
C MET A 1 -14.50 -8.38 9.17
N LEU A 2 -13.78 -9.19 8.39
CA LEU A 2 -13.07 -10.37 8.87
C LEU A 2 -11.78 -9.91 9.58
N LYS A 3 -11.48 -10.48 10.75
CA LYS A 3 -10.27 -10.15 11.51
C LYS A 3 -9.53 -11.42 11.90
N PHE A 4 -8.21 -11.41 11.71
CA PHE A 4 -7.31 -12.49 12.14
C PHE A 4 -5.94 -11.90 12.48
N SER A 5 -4.99 -12.71 12.90
CA SER A 5 -3.61 -12.29 13.16
C SER A 5 -2.65 -13.14 12.35
N LEU A 6 -1.66 -12.50 11.72
CA LEU A 6 -0.60 -13.17 10.97
C LEU A 6 0.75 -12.71 11.51
N PHE A 7 1.60 -13.63 11.95
CA PHE A 7 2.86 -13.35 12.64
C PHE A 7 2.72 -12.38 13.84
N GLY A 8 1.57 -12.42 14.54
CA GLY A 8 1.27 -11.50 15.65
C GLY A 8 0.90 -10.08 15.22
N ILE A 9 0.65 -9.84 13.92
CA ILE A 9 0.16 -8.56 13.39
C ILE A 9 -1.34 -8.71 13.11
N PRO A 10 -2.20 -7.85 13.69
CA PRO A 10 -3.63 -7.84 13.40
C PRO A 10 -3.89 -7.51 11.93
N VAL A 11 -4.73 -8.32 11.28
CA VAL A 11 -5.17 -8.12 9.89
C VAL A 11 -6.68 -8.00 9.87
N GLY A 12 -7.19 -6.95 9.26
CA GLY A 12 -8.60 -6.72 9.03
C GLY A 12 -8.93 -6.71 7.55
N VAL A 13 -9.92 -7.50 7.12
CA VAL A 13 -10.40 -7.50 5.73
C VAL A 13 -11.80 -6.92 5.68
N HIS A 14 -11.94 -5.80 5.00
CA HIS A 14 -13.23 -5.15 4.80
C HIS A 14 -13.99 -5.82 3.64
N VAL A 15 -15.32 -5.82 3.71
CA VAL A 15 -16.16 -6.41 2.65
C VAL A 15 -15.93 -5.77 1.28
N THR A 16 -15.55 -4.48 1.25
CA THR A 16 -15.22 -3.77 0.00
C THR A 16 -14.01 -4.35 -0.74
N PHE A 17 -13.17 -5.16 -0.07
CA PHE A 17 -12.08 -5.86 -0.75
C PHE A 17 -12.59 -6.79 -1.86
N LEU A 18 -13.84 -7.27 -1.77
CA LEU A 18 -14.46 -8.08 -2.81
C LEU A 18 -14.65 -7.34 -4.14
N PHE A 19 -14.48 -6.00 -4.20
CA PHE A 19 -14.45 -5.29 -5.48
C PHE A 19 -13.33 -5.76 -6.40
N ILE A 20 -12.27 -6.37 -5.87
CA ILE A 20 -11.21 -6.97 -6.68
C ILE A 20 -11.75 -8.12 -7.56
N ALA A 21 -12.82 -8.80 -7.13
CA ALA A 21 -13.47 -9.83 -7.93
C ALA A 21 -14.08 -9.27 -9.24
N LEU A 22 -14.46 -7.99 -9.26
CA LEU A 22 -14.98 -7.34 -10.48
C LEU A 22 -13.89 -7.20 -11.55
N ILE A 23 -12.64 -7.00 -11.13
CA ILE A 23 -11.49 -7.00 -12.05
C ILE A 23 -11.33 -8.40 -12.63
N GLY A 24 -11.37 -9.44 -11.79
CA GLY A 24 -11.30 -10.84 -12.25
C GLY A 24 -12.43 -11.20 -13.19
N ALA A 25 -13.65 -10.70 -12.96
CA ALA A 25 -14.81 -10.98 -13.78
C ALA A 25 -14.72 -10.40 -15.21
N SER A 26 -13.80 -9.47 -15.49
CA SER A 26 -13.51 -9.02 -16.85
C SER A 26 -12.77 -10.05 -17.71
N THR A 27 -12.11 -11.03 -17.08
CA THR A 27 -11.24 -12.02 -17.75
C THR A 27 -11.69 -13.46 -17.47
N TYR A 28 -12.19 -13.72 -16.27
CA TYR A 28 -12.54 -15.05 -15.77
C TYR A 28 -14.05 -15.22 -15.57
N SER A 29 -14.50 -16.47 -15.45
CA SER A 29 -15.90 -16.83 -15.19
C SER A 29 -16.01 -17.94 -14.13
N GLY A 30 -17.17 -18.02 -13.49
CA GLY A 30 -17.46 -19.09 -12.53
C GLY A 30 -16.43 -19.14 -11.37
N VAL A 31 -15.90 -20.33 -11.14
CA VAL A 31 -14.94 -20.61 -10.02
C VAL A 31 -13.62 -19.86 -10.22
N ASP A 32 -13.21 -19.56 -11.45
CA ASP A 32 -11.93 -18.91 -11.73
C ASP A 32 -11.89 -17.46 -11.21
N ILE A 33 -13.05 -16.79 -11.10
CA ILE A 33 -13.15 -15.48 -10.41
C ILE A 33 -12.75 -15.63 -8.93
N ALA A 34 -13.17 -16.71 -8.27
CA ALA A 34 -12.80 -16.94 -6.88
C ALA A 34 -11.30 -17.25 -6.73
N LEU A 35 -10.71 -17.98 -7.66
CA LEU A 35 -9.26 -18.26 -7.70
C LEU A 35 -8.46 -16.99 -7.93
N TRP A 36 -8.87 -16.14 -8.89
CA TRP A 36 -8.31 -14.81 -9.09
C TRP A 36 -8.37 -13.97 -7.80
N THR A 37 -9.54 -13.91 -7.17
CA THR A 37 -9.76 -13.12 -5.96
C THR A 37 -8.87 -13.61 -4.81
N ALA A 38 -8.72 -14.91 -4.64
CA ALA A 38 -7.85 -15.52 -3.64
C ALA A 38 -6.37 -15.23 -3.92
N ALA A 39 -5.94 -15.31 -5.17
CA ALA A 39 -4.59 -15.00 -5.59
C ALA A 39 -4.24 -13.51 -5.36
N ALA A 40 -5.14 -12.61 -5.76
CA ALA A 40 -5.00 -11.17 -5.52
C ALA A 40 -5.00 -10.84 -4.02
N PHE A 41 -5.86 -11.49 -3.23
CA PHE A 41 -5.86 -11.37 -1.78
C PHE A 41 -4.51 -11.75 -1.18
N LEU A 42 -3.96 -12.90 -1.57
CA LEU A 42 -2.68 -13.37 -1.06
C LEU A 42 -1.53 -12.44 -1.47
N SER A 43 -1.54 -11.97 -2.71
CA SER A 43 -0.55 -11.04 -3.24
C SER A 43 -0.56 -9.71 -2.49
N ILE A 44 -1.73 -9.08 -2.31
CA ILE A 44 -1.86 -7.80 -1.61
C ILE A 44 -1.55 -7.97 -0.12
N LEU A 45 -2.01 -9.06 0.50
CA LEU A 45 -1.66 -9.36 1.89
C LEU A 45 -0.15 -9.50 2.08
N LEU A 46 0.53 -10.20 1.18
CA LEU A 46 1.97 -10.38 1.21
C LEU A 46 2.71 -9.04 1.07
N HIS A 47 2.24 -8.18 0.17
CA HIS A 47 2.74 -6.81 0.01
C HIS A 47 2.62 -6.02 1.33
N GLU A 48 1.45 -5.96 1.93
CA GLU A 48 1.22 -5.26 3.20
C GLU A 48 2.04 -5.84 4.36
N MET A 49 2.19 -7.17 4.38
CA MET A 49 3.04 -7.84 5.37
C MET A 49 4.52 -7.47 5.22
N GLY A 50 4.99 -7.18 4.01
CA GLY A 50 6.33 -6.64 3.77
C GLY A 50 6.56 -5.33 4.52
N HIS A 51 5.64 -4.38 4.39
CA HIS A 51 5.67 -3.12 5.15
C HIS A 51 5.59 -3.36 6.66
N ALA A 52 4.63 -4.16 7.09
CA ALA A 52 4.32 -4.39 8.50
C ALA A 52 5.46 -5.07 9.25
N LEU A 53 6.05 -6.11 8.66
CA LEU A 53 7.17 -6.84 9.27
C LEU A 53 8.42 -5.97 9.36
N LEU A 54 8.73 -5.21 8.31
CA LEU A 54 9.89 -4.32 8.34
C LEU A 54 9.68 -3.14 9.30
N ALA A 55 8.47 -2.54 9.34
CA ALA A 55 8.16 -1.49 10.31
C ALA A 55 8.34 -1.99 11.75
N ARG A 56 7.82 -3.19 12.05
CA ARG A 56 7.96 -3.81 13.37
C ARG A 56 9.42 -4.12 13.71
N SER A 57 10.21 -4.60 12.77
CA SER A 57 11.64 -4.88 12.98
C SER A 57 12.44 -3.62 13.29
N PHE A 58 11.99 -2.45 12.81
CA PHE A 58 12.57 -1.14 13.12
C PHE A 58 11.98 -0.51 14.39
N GLY A 59 11.17 -1.24 15.16
CA GLY A 59 10.65 -0.78 16.45
C GLY A 59 9.35 0.03 16.35
N ALA A 60 8.62 -0.03 15.22
CA ALA A 60 7.29 0.55 15.16
C ALA A 60 6.32 -0.18 16.10
N SER A 61 5.43 0.57 16.74
CA SER A 61 4.37 0.05 17.61
C SER A 61 2.99 0.10 16.92
N ASN A 62 2.02 -0.63 17.48
CA ASN A 62 0.63 -0.67 16.99
C ASN A 62 0.51 -1.03 15.49
N VAL A 63 1.41 -1.90 15.02
CA VAL A 63 1.40 -2.32 13.61
C VAL A 63 0.17 -3.15 13.32
N ASN A 64 -0.61 -2.76 12.32
CA ASN A 64 -1.78 -3.50 11.84
C ASN A 64 -1.95 -3.31 10.33
N VAL A 65 -2.60 -4.29 9.70
CA VAL A 65 -2.90 -4.31 8.26
C VAL A 65 -4.40 -4.25 8.06
N SER A 66 -4.86 -3.45 7.11
CA SER A 66 -6.26 -3.37 6.70
C SER A 66 -6.37 -3.50 5.19
N LEU A 67 -7.12 -4.50 4.72
CA LEU A 67 -7.40 -4.72 3.30
C LEU A 67 -8.81 -4.21 2.98
N TYR A 68 -8.93 -3.34 1.98
CA TYR A 68 -10.21 -2.75 1.55
C TYR A 68 -10.15 -2.25 0.11
N GLY A 69 -11.31 -2.16 -0.54
CA GLY A 69 -11.38 -1.71 -1.92
C GLY A 69 -10.50 -2.55 -2.83
N LEU A 70 -9.59 -1.92 -3.53
CA LEU A 70 -8.66 -2.57 -4.46
C LEU A 70 -7.24 -2.72 -3.87
N GLY A 71 -7.04 -2.59 -2.56
CA GLY A 71 -5.70 -2.60 -1.97
C GLY A 71 -5.67 -2.84 -0.48
N GLY A 72 -4.56 -2.48 0.14
CA GLY A 72 -4.34 -2.56 1.57
C GLY A 72 -3.68 -1.30 2.12
N VAL A 73 -3.64 -1.20 3.43
CA VAL A 73 -2.90 -0.18 4.16
C VAL A 73 -2.30 -0.79 5.41
N THR A 74 -1.02 -0.59 5.58
CA THR A 74 -0.30 -0.89 6.80
C THR A 74 -0.23 0.37 7.68
N ASN A 75 -0.83 0.29 8.86
CA ASN A 75 -0.77 1.36 9.86
C ASN A 75 0.20 0.99 10.97
N PHE A 76 0.92 1.98 11.46
CA PHE A 76 1.79 1.84 12.62
C PHE A 76 2.03 3.20 13.30
N SER A 77 2.40 3.17 14.56
CA SER A 77 2.78 4.38 15.29
C SER A 77 4.26 4.66 15.09
N HIS A 78 4.57 5.91 14.73
CA HIS A 78 5.95 6.38 14.65
C HIS A 78 6.60 6.41 16.03
N THR A 79 7.83 5.92 16.10
CA THR A 79 8.71 6.02 17.26
C THR A 79 9.96 6.81 16.87
N SER A 80 10.74 7.27 17.84
CA SER A 80 12.02 7.93 17.60
C SER A 80 13.03 7.07 16.83
N ALA A 81 12.80 5.75 16.78
CA ALA A 81 13.62 4.81 16.01
C ALA A 81 13.39 4.85 14.50
N LEU A 82 12.27 5.44 14.02
CA LEU A 82 11.94 5.49 12.61
C LEU A 82 12.53 6.73 11.92
N THR A 83 13.78 6.63 11.51
CA THR A 83 14.43 7.63 10.66
C THR A 83 13.83 7.66 9.25
N HIS A 84 14.08 8.74 8.47
CA HIS A 84 13.63 8.82 7.09
C HIS A 84 14.19 7.69 6.22
N ALA A 85 15.43 7.24 6.46
CA ALA A 85 16.01 6.09 5.76
C ALA A 85 15.23 4.80 6.05
N ARG A 86 14.86 4.54 7.31
CA ARG A 86 14.03 3.40 7.67
C ARG A 86 12.63 3.50 7.09
N SER A 87 12.03 4.67 7.11
CA SER A 87 10.72 4.92 6.49
C SER A 87 10.73 4.71 4.97
N PHE A 88 11.82 5.10 4.29
CA PHE A 88 12.05 4.79 2.88
C PHE A 88 12.07 3.28 2.64
N LEU A 89 12.84 2.53 3.44
CA LEU A 89 12.93 1.07 3.34
C LEU A 89 11.57 0.39 3.62
N ILE A 90 10.82 0.89 4.62
CA ILE A 90 9.47 0.38 4.90
C ILE A 90 8.57 0.59 3.67
N SER A 91 8.58 1.78 3.06
CA SER A 91 7.78 2.05 1.85
C SER A 91 8.20 1.17 0.66
N ALA A 92 9.48 0.82 0.54
CA ALA A 92 9.94 -0.07 -0.52
C ALA A 92 9.61 -1.55 -0.27
N ALA A 93 9.46 -1.95 1.00
CA ALA A 93 9.42 -3.35 1.41
C ALA A 93 8.19 -4.11 0.88
N GLY A 94 7.01 -3.49 0.85
CA GLY A 94 5.81 -4.12 0.33
C GLY A 94 5.96 -4.54 -1.12
N SER A 95 6.30 -3.56 -1.96
CA SER A 95 6.55 -3.79 -3.39
C SER A 95 7.70 -4.77 -3.63
N ALA A 96 8.80 -4.65 -2.89
CA ALA A 96 9.92 -5.59 -3.00
C ALA A 96 9.48 -7.02 -2.66
N THR A 97 8.71 -7.21 -1.60
CA THR A 97 8.19 -8.53 -1.20
C THR A 97 7.27 -9.13 -2.28
N GLY A 98 6.36 -8.33 -2.84
CA GLY A 98 5.48 -8.76 -3.93
C GLY A 98 6.26 -9.15 -5.19
N ILE A 99 7.18 -8.29 -5.64
CA ILE A 99 8.02 -8.52 -6.83
C ILE A 99 8.91 -9.76 -6.64
N LEU A 100 9.52 -9.93 -5.48
CA LEU A 100 10.37 -11.09 -5.19
C LEU A 100 9.55 -12.39 -5.18
N ALA A 101 8.37 -12.41 -4.54
CA ALA A 101 7.52 -13.59 -4.49
C ALA A 101 6.93 -13.93 -5.86
N GLY A 102 6.36 -12.96 -6.58
CA GLY A 102 5.82 -13.15 -7.92
C GLY A 102 6.91 -13.51 -8.93
N GLY A 103 8.07 -12.85 -8.86
CA GLY A 103 9.23 -13.13 -9.70
C GLY A 103 9.84 -14.52 -9.47
N ALA A 104 9.99 -14.92 -8.21
CA ALA A 104 10.46 -16.26 -7.87
C ALA A 104 9.51 -17.34 -8.41
N LEU A 105 8.20 -17.18 -8.19
CA LEU A 105 7.21 -18.13 -8.71
C LEU A 105 7.19 -18.15 -10.23
N PHE A 106 7.29 -16.99 -10.90
CA PHE A 106 7.43 -16.90 -12.36
C PHE A 106 8.65 -17.69 -12.88
N LEU A 107 9.81 -17.54 -12.23
CA LEU A 107 11.02 -18.27 -12.62
C LEU A 107 10.87 -19.79 -12.41
N ILE A 108 10.22 -20.21 -11.33
CA ILE A 108 9.94 -21.64 -11.05
C ILE A 108 9.04 -22.24 -12.14
N VAL A 109 7.99 -21.52 -12.55
CA VAL A 109 7.11 -21.94 -13.64
C VAL A 109 7.87 -21.97 -14.98
N ARG A 110 8.67 -20.95 -15.27
CA ARG A 110 9.50 -20.87 -16.52
C ARG A 110 10.58 -21.93 -16.59
N ALA A 111 11.08 -22.40 -15.47
CA ALA A 111 12.05 -23.50 -15.39
C ALA A 111 11.40 -24.89 -15.48
N ASP A 112 10.10 -24.95 -15.73
CA ASP A 112 9.29 -26.19 -15.84
C ASP A 112 9.36 -27.09 -14.59
N VAL A 113 9.70 -26.50 -13.45
CA VAL A 113 9.71 -27.19 -12.15
C VAL A 113 8.29 -27.53 -11.68
N ILE A 114 7.32 -26.67 -12.05
CA ILE A 114 5.89 -26.87 -11.83
C ILE A 114 5.25 -27.00 -13.22
N SER A 115 4.98 -28.25 -13.64
CA SER A 115 4.33 -28.54 -14.92
C SER A 115 3.21 -29.55 -14.74
N GLY A 116 2.26 -29.58 -15.68
CA GLY A 116 1.16 -30.53 -15.69
C GLY A 116 0.16 -30.36 -14.52
N VAL A 117 0.08 -29.18 -13.94
CA VAL A 117 -0.90 -28.86 -12.89
C VAL A 117 -2.32 -28.74 -13.46
N SER A 118 -3.32 -28.79 -12.61
CA SER A 118 -4.70 -28.63 -13.04
C SER A 118 -4.98 -27.20 -13.50
N HIS A 119 -5.96 -27.02 -14.41
CA HIS A 119 -6.42 -25.70 -14.86
C HIS A 119 -6.65 -24.71 -13.69
N LYS A 120 -7.22 -25.17 -12.59
CA LYS A 120 -7.47 -24.33 -11.41
C LYS A 120 -6.18 -23.83 -10.75
N ALA A 121 -5.17 -24.70 -10.71
CA ALA A 121 -3.85 -24.30 -10.19
C ALA A 121 -3.15 -23.31 -11.12
N ASP A 122 -3.24 -23.51 -12.43
CA ASP A 122 -2.71 -22.55 -13.44
C ASP A 122 -3.35 -21.17 -13.27
N VAL A 123 -4.69 -21.10 -13.22
CA VAL A 123 -5.40 -19.82 -13.02
C VAL A 123 -4.96 -19.14 -11.73
N PHE A 124 -4.80 -19.88 -10.64
CA PHE A 124 -4.35 -19.27 -9.37
C PHE A 124 -2.90 -18.79 -9.46
N ILE A 125 -2.00 -19.60 -10.01
CA ILE A 125 -0.56 -19.29 -10.12
C ILE A 125 -0.37 -18.06 -11.01
N ASP A 126 -0.97 -18.05 -12.20
CA ASP A 126 -0.86 -16.94 -13.16
C ASP A 126 -1.45 -15.64 -12.57
N SER A 127 -2.59 -15.75 -11.91
CA SER A 127 -3.22 -14.63 -11.23
C SER A 127 -2.35 -14.07 -10.11
N PHE A 128 -1.70 -14.95 -9.32
CA PHE A 128 -0.79 -14.52 -8.26
C PHE A 128 0.46 -13.84 -8.83
N ILE A 129 1.11 -14.43 -9.83
CA ILE A 129 2.28 -13.84 -10.50
C ILE A 129 1.90 -12.47 -11.07
N PHE A 130 0.80 -12.39 -11.81
CA PHE A 130 0.34 -11.14 -12.40
C PHE A 130 0.10 -10.07 -11.33
N THR A 131 -0.72 -10.38 -10.31
CA THR A 131 -1.06 -9.40 -9.28
C THR A 131 0.15 -9.00 -8.46
N ALA A 132 1.03 -9.93 -8.08
CA ALA A 132 2.22 -9.62 -7.30
C ALA A 132 3.21 -8.73 -8.05
N LEU A 133 3.47 -9.01 -9.32
CA LEU A 133 4.38 -8.23 -10.15
C LEU A 133 3.78 -6.88 -10.51
N VAL A 134 2.55 -6.86 -11.03
CA VAL A 134 1.90 -5.61 -11.47
C VAL A 134 1.65 -4.69 -10.29
N TRP A 135 1.10 -5.21 -9.17
CA TRP A 135 0.88 -4.40 -7.96
C TRP A 135 2.19 -3.88 -7.37
N GLY A 136 3.22 -4.74 -7.32
CA GLY A 136 4.54 -4.35 -6.83
C GLY A 136 5.17 -3.23 -7.66
N VAL A 137 5.14 -3.35 -8.99
CA VAL A 137 5.70 -2.33 -9.90
C VAL A 137 4.89 -1.04 -9.87
N LEU A 138 3.54 -1.13 -9.90
CA LEU A 138 2.67 0.04 -9.85
C LEU A 138 2.84 0.83 -8.55
N ASN A 139 3.01 0.13 -7.42
CA ASN A 139 3.25 0.81 -6.15
C ASN A 139 4.61 1.52 -6.08
N TRP A 140 5.58 1.20 -6.93
CA TRP A 140 6.83 1.97 -7.03
C TRP A 140 6.72 3.21 -7.92
N VAL A 141 5.62 3.40 -8.62
CA VAL A 141 5.39 4.66 -9.35
C VAL A 141 5.40 5.83 -8.35
N PRO A 142 6.17 6.90 -8.62
CA PRO A 142 6.37 8.00 -7.68
C PRO A 142 5.16 8.94 -7.62
N ILE A 143 4.01 8.42 -7.26
CA ILE A 143 2.74 9.12 -7.10
C ILE A 143 2.23 8.92 -5.68
N VAL A 144 2.03 9.98 -4.91
CA VAL A 144 1.33 9.87 -3.63
C VAL A 144 -0.16 9.61 -3.92
N PRO A 145 -0.79 8.59 -3.31
CA PRO A 145 -0.43 7.87 -2.08
C PRO A 145 0.30 6.52 -2.26
N LEU A 146 0.81 6.19 -3.45
CA LEU A 146 1.54 4.94 -3.67
C LEU A 146 2.87 4.93 -2.91
N ASP A 147 3.46 3.75 -2.71
CA ASP A 147 4.72 3.57 -2.00
C ASP A 147 5.86 4.37 -2.62
N GLY A 148 5.94 4.41 -3.96
CA GLY A 148 6.93 5.20 -4.70
C GLY A 148 6.85 6.70 -4.38
N GLY A 149 5.65 7.25 -4.18
CA GLY A 149 5.47 8.62 -3.72
C GLY A 149 5.99 8.84 -2.30
N HIS A 150 5.74 7.89 -1.40
CA HIS A 150 6.29 7.89 -0.04
C HIS A 150 7.81 7.70 -0.03
N MET A 151 8.35 6.83 -0.90
CA MET A 151 9.79 6.65 -1.08
C MET A 151 10.47 7.96 -1.49
N VAL A 152 9.96 8.66 -2.51
CA VAL A 152 10.48 9.97 -2.92
C VAL A 152 10.47 10.96 -1.76
N LYS A 153 9.35 11.07 -1.04
CA LYS A 153 9.20 11.95 0.10
C LYS A 153 10.24 11.66 1.19
N HIS A 154 10.39 10.39 1.59
CA HIS A 154 11.35 10.00 2.62
C HIS A 154 12.80 10.14 2.15
N PHE A 155 13.08 9.87 0.87
CA PHE A 155 14.40 10.10 0.29
C PHE A 155 14.81 11.58 0.36
N VAL A 156 13.94 12.47 -0.07
CA VAL A 156 14.19 13.92 0.00
C VAL A 156 14.33 14.38 1.45
N ALA A 157 13.51 13.84 2.36
CA ALA A 157 13.54 14.20 3.76
C ALA A 157 14.85 13.82 4.48
N MET A 158 15.63 12.89 3.95
CA MET A 158 16.99 12.60 4.48
C MET A 158 17.94 13.80 4.32
N PHE A 159 17.67 14.67 3.36
CA PHE A 159 18.51 15.84 3.04
C PHE A 159 17.81 17.16 3.41
N ASN A 160 16.50 17.25 3.23
CA ASN A 160 15.71 18.44 3.55
C ASN A 160 14.25 18.06 3.87
N GLU A 161 13.96 17.97 5.16
CA GLU A 161 12.65 17.55 5.67
C GLU A 161 11.54 18.54 5.31
N GLU A 162 11.85 19.86 5.36
CA GLU A 162 10.87 20.92 5.09
C GLU A 162 10.39 20.90 3.64
N ARG A 163 11.30 20.63 2.69
CA ARG A 163 10.99 20.62 1.25
C ARG A 163 10.43 19.27 0.76
N ALA A 164 10.60 18.21 1.52
CA ALA A 164 10.21 16.85 1.12
C ALA A 164 8.74 16.72 0.68
N PRO A 165 7.75 17.30 1.40
CA PRO A 165 6.36 17.23 0.97
C PRO A 165 6.10 17.94 -0.36
N LEU A 166 6.71 19.11 -0.58
CA LEU A 166 6.57 19.88 -1.81
C LEU A 166 7.21 19.16 -2.99
N ILE A 167 8.46 18.69 -2.83
CA ILE A 167 9.18 17.96 -3.88
C ILE A 167 8.42 16.65 -4.23
N GLY A 168 7.89 15.93 -3.24
CA GLY A 168 7.05 14.76 -3.49
C GLY A 168 5.82 15.07 -4.35
N GLN A 169 5.16 16.21 -4.12
CA GLN A 169 4.04 16.66 -4.96
C GLN A 169 4.49 17.05 -6.37
N ILE A 170 5.60 17.76 -6.51
CA ILE A 170 6.15 18.10 -7.83
C ILE A 170 6.45 16.84 -8.64
N VAL A 171 7.13 15.85 -8.03
CA VAL A 171 7.45 14.58 -8.69
C VAL A 171 6.17 13.83 -9.07
N THR A 172 5.16 13.79 -8.18
CA THR A 172 3.84 13.20 -8.48
C THR A 172 3.25 13.83 -9.75
N TRP A 173 3.18 15.16 -9.86
CA TRP A 173 2.57 15.82 -11.02
C TRP A 173 3.40 15.68 -12.29
N LEU A 174 4.73 15.67 -12.20
CA LEU A 174 5.59 15.36 -13.35
C LEU A 174 5.37 13.93 -13.84
N THR A 175 5.20 12.97 -12.95
CA THR A 175 4.91 11.58 -13.28
C THR A 175 3.53 11.46 -13.96
N VAL A 176 2.51 12.15 -13.45
CA VAL A 176 1.17 12.20 -14.06
C VAL A 176 1.23 12.77 -15.48
N LEU A 177 1.98 13.86 -15.66
CA LEU A 177 2.14 14.50 -16.98
C LEU A 177 2.76 13.57 -18.04
N VAL A 178 3.55 12.58 -17.61
CA VAL A 178 4.15 11.57 -18.50
C VAL A 178 3.22 10.36 -18.67
N ILE A 179 2.74 9.81 -17.55
CA ILE A 179 1.99 8.52 -17.57
C ILE A 179 0.62 8.69 -18.21
N VAL A 180 -0.12 9.78 -17.92
CA VAL A 180 -1.50 9.94 -18.42
C VAL A 180 -1.57 10.01 -19.95
N PRO A 181 -0.77 10.84 -20.65
CA PRO A 181 -0.77 10.83 -22.12
C PRO A 181 -0.37 9.48 -22.70
N LEU A 182 0.65 8.82 -22.13
CA LEU A 182 1.08 7.49 -22.59
C LEU A 182 -0.03 6.44 -22.39
N ALA A 183 -0.76 6.47 -21.29
CA ALA A 183 -1.87 5.56 -21.04
C ALA A 183 -2.98 5.77 -22.05
N ILE A 184 -3.38 7.02 -22.31
CA ILE A 184 -4.44 7.36 -23.28
C ILE A 184 -4.02 6.94 -24.70
N GLN A 185 -2.77 7.24 -25.11
CA GLN A 185 -2.27 6.86 -26.44
C GLN A 185 -2.27 5.34 -26.68
N ASN A 186 -2.16 4.54 -25.62
CA ASN A 186 -2.18 3.08 -25.68
C ASN A 186 -3.55 2.46 -25.34
N GLY A 187 -4.62 3.26 -25.22
CA GLY A 187 -5.97 2.78 -24.94
C GLY A 187 -6.22 2.38 -23.47
N TYR A 188 -5.37 2.79 -22.55
CA TYR A 188 -5.52 2.52 -21.11
C TYR A 188 -6.22 3.67 -20.37
N ASP A 189 -7.35 4.15 -20.89
CA ASP A 189 -8.08 5.30 -20.35
C ASP A 189 -8.44 5.15 -18.86
N PHE A 190 -8.86 3.94 -18.46
CA PHE A 190 -9.18 3.66 -17.08
C PHE A 190 -7.97 3.80 -16.14
N ALA A 191 -6.79 3.34 -16.57
CA ALA A 191 -5.56 3.52 -15.81
C ALA A 191 -5.18 5.00 -15.70
N ALA A 192 -5.36 5.79 -16.78
CA ALA A 192 -5.14 7.23 -16.75
C ALA A 192 -6.05 7.92 -15.72
N ILE A 193 -7.33 7.57 -15.65
CA ILE A 193 -8.27 8.09 -14.64
C ILE A 193 -7.79 7.75 -13.23
N ILE A 194 -7.40 6.51 -12.96
CA ILE A 194 -6.91 6.07 -11.63
C ILE A 194 -5.67 6.87 -11.21
N VAL A 195 -4.71 7.07 -12.11
CA VAL A 195 -3.49 7.84 -11.86
C VAL A 195 -3.83 9.28 -11.47
N VAL A 196 -4.75 9.92 -12.18
CA VAL A 196 -5.22 11.28 -11.87
C VAL A 196 -5.91 11.33 -10.50
N VAL A 197 -6.79 10.36 -10.20
CA VAL A 197 -7.48 10.27 -8.90
C VAL A 197 -6.47 10.11 -7.75
N PHE A 198 -5.43 9.30 -7.93
CA PHE A 198 -4.38 9.14 -6.92
C PHE A 198 -3.60 10.45 -6.71
N ALA A 199 -3.21 11.15 -7.78
CA ALA A 199 -2.51 12.42 -7.66
C ALA A 199 -3.33 13.48 -6.91
N PHE A 200 -4.64 13.56 -7.18
CA PHE A 200 -5.53 14.46 -6.42
C PHE A 200 -5.70 14.02 -4.96
N SER A 201 -5.71 12.72 -4.67
CA SER A 201 -5.74 12.20 -3.29
C SER A 201 -4.48 12.62 -2.53
N GLY A 202 -3.30 12.48 -3.13
CA GLY A 202 -2.03 12.95 -2.58
C GLY A 202 -2.00 14.46 -2.34
N LEU A 203 -2.59 15.26 -3.26
CA LEU A 203 -2.71 16.69 -3.09
C LEU A 203 -3.61 17.07 -1.90
N ARG A 204 -4.71 16.35 -1.69
CA ARG A 204 -5.58 16.54 -0.53
C ARG A 204 -4.83 16.26 0.77
N GLU A 205 -4.07 15.18 0.83
CA GLU A 205 -3.24 14.82 1.99
C GLU A 205 -2.19 15.92 2.26
N TYR A 206 -1.49 16.40 1.23
CA TYR A 206 -0.53 17.48 1.34
C TYR A 206 -1.16 18.73 1.93
N ARG A 207 -2.30 19.18 1.39
CA ARG A 207 -3.03 20.38 1.86
C ARG A 207 -3.55 20.21 3.29
N ALA A 208 -3.99 19.00 3.67
CA ALA A 208 -4.46 18.73 5.02
C ALA A 208 -3.35 18.84 6.07
N LYS A 209 -2.13 18.41 5.72
CA LYS A 209 -0.94 18.52 6.59
C LYS A 209 -0.35 19.93 6.63
N ALA A 210 -0.54 20.74 5.58
CA ALA A 210 -0.11 22.13 5.54
C ALA A 210 -0.99 23.09 6.37
N LYS A 211 -2.20 22.70 6.76
CA LYS A 211 -3.05 23.50 7.64
C LYS A 211 -2.51 23.49 9.08
N PRO A 212 -2.35 24.65 9.75
CA PRO A 212 -2.02 24.68 11.16
C PRO A 212 -3.03 23.83 11.96
N ARG A 213 -2.55 22.94 12.82
CA ARG A 213 -3.44 22.26 13.76
C ARG A 213 -4.13 23.33 14.60
N PRO A 214 -5.46 23.34 14.72
CA PRO A 214 -6.14 24.22 15.66
C PRO A 214 -5.56 23.94 17.05
N ILE A 215 -5.09 25.00 17.70
CA ILE A 215 -4.65 24.92 19.10
C ILE A 215 -5.90 24.47 19.86
N ARG A 216 -5.89 23.24 20.37
CA ARG A 216 -6.95 22.85 21.34
C ARG A 216 -6.82 23.81 22.53
N PRO A 217 -7.90 24.51 22.92
CA PRO A 217 -7.88 25.23 24.17
C PRO A 217 -7.40 24.25 25.24
N VAL A 218 -6.43 24.66 26.03
CA VAL A 218 -6.05 23.90 27.23
C VAL A 218 -7.31 23.91 28.10
N GLU A 219 -7.94 22.75 28.23
CA GLU A 219 -9.05 22.57 29.17
C GLU A 219 -8.52 23.01 30.55
N PRO A 220 -9.17 23.94 31.26
CA PRO A 220 -8.73 24.33 32.57
C PRO A 220 -8.59 23.06 33.42
N ALA A 221 -7.45 22.91 34.09
CA ALA A 221 -7.25 21.79 34.99
C ALA A 221 -8.45 21.70 35.93
N GLU A 222 -9.10 20.56 35.95
CA GLU A 222 -10.21 20.30 36.88
C GLU A 222 -9.73 20.66 38.30
N PRO A 223 -10.46 21.48 39.06
CA PRO A 223 -10.02 21.87 40.39
C PRO A 223 -9.77 20.60 41.21
N ALA A 224 -8.58 20.51 41.78
CA ALA A 224 -8.20 19.39 42.63
C ALA A 224 -9.30 19.20 43.72
N ASP A 225 -9.77 17.97 43.84
CA ASP A 225 -10.73 17.60 44.88
C ASP A 225 -10.22 18.12 46.24
N PRO A 226 -11.12 18.75 47.06
CA PRO A 226 -10.73 19.22 48.37
C PRO A 226 -10.24 18.04 49.21
N PRO A 227 -9.19 18.22 50.03
CA PRO A 227 -8.72 17.16 50.89
C PRO A 227 -9.82 16.69 51.84
N PHE A 228 -9.99 15.37 51.94
CA PHE A 228 -11.00 14.73 52.79
C PHE A 228 -11.10 15.39 54.13
N PRO A 229 -12.35 15.66 54.67
CA PRO A 229 -12.50 16.13 56.03
C PRO A 229 -12.06 15.04 57.03
N ILE A 230 -11.29 15.47 58.03
CA ILE A 230 -10.79 14.67 59.18
C ILE A 230 -11.94 14.23 60.03
#